data_2f7024ed1425bfac59f42c9a11797d3a
#
_entry.id   2f7024ed1425bfac59f42c9a11797d3a
#
_cell.length_a   1.000
_cell.length_b   1.000
_cell.length_c   1.000
_cell.angle_alpha   90.00
_cell.angle_beta   90.00
_cell.angle_gamma   90.00
#
_symmetry.space_group_name_H-M   'P 1'
#
loop_
_entity.id
_entity.type
_entity.pdbx_description
1 polymer ?
#
loop_
_entity_poly.entity_id
_entity_poly.type
_entity_poly.pdbx_seq_one_letter_code
_entity_poly.pdbx_strand_id
1 'polypeptide(L)'
;MSEGTRDNFVTEMGRQVSVEVDDLGVAAANLDIYFLAYLRRMSRFGYFTFGPIHIDVGVIEDILRRTTAKAPPGTQPTHGWSEEFDFVDYSQRLMAEVQRSGRRRIDELHYLLTFMRIDRGLPKRVFGELGVSPEEVEEYARQGMSTPQPLEKLYSPEEAAEYLNIHVQTVRAWIRSGSLRARRLAGQRALRITASDLQSVLEPVLPDEE
;
A
#
# COMPACT_ATOMS: atom_id res chain seq x y z
N MET A 1 10.98 25.35 7.71
CA MET A 1 9.56 25.23 7.39
C MET A 1 9.36 23.89 6.68
N SER A 2 8.94 22.85 7.38
CA SER A 2 8.20 21.68 6.85
C SER A 2 7.88 20.70 8.00
N GLU A 3 6.99 21.10 8.89
CA GLU A 3 6.39 20.22 9.90
C GLU A 3 5.20 19.42 9.33
N GLY A 4 4.76 19.71 8.12
CA GLY A 4 3.52 19.18 7.54
C GLY A 4 3.52 17.71 7.11
N THR A 5 4.66 17.01 7.12
CA THR A 5 4.73 15.63 6.59
C THR A 5 4.81 14.56 7.71
N ARG A 6 5.07 14.96 8.95
CA ARG A 6 5.20 14.03 10.09
C ARG A 6 3.86 13.47 10.58
N ASP A 7 2.82 14.28 10.50
CA ASP A 7 1.48 13.92 10.99
C ASP A 7 0.67 13.06 10.01
N ASN A 8 1.06 13.01 8.75
CA ASN A 8 0.18 12.48 7.72
C ASN A 8 0.07 10.94 7.79
N PHE A 9 1.19 10.20 7.87
CA PHE A 9 1.15 8.72 7.82
C PHE A 9 0.50 8.12 9.08
N VAL A 10 0.89 8.56 10.27
CA VAL A 10 0.34 8.07 11.53
C VAL A 10 -1.15 8.42 11.65
N THR A 11 -1.52 9.64 11.30
CA THR A 11 -2.92 10.09 11.31
C THR A 11 -3.76 9.31 10.30
N GLU A 12 -3.23 9.07 9.11
CA GLU A 12 -3.91 8.31 8.07
C GLU A 12 -4.01 6.82 8.42
N MET A 13 -2.99 6.24 9.08
CA MET A 13 -3.07 4.88 9.63
C MET A 13 -4.21 4.77 10.66
N GLY A 14 -4.33 5.75 11.56
CA GLY A 14 -5.43 5.80 12.53
C GLY A 14 -6.80 5.83 11.84
N ARG A 15 -6.96 6.63 10.79
CA ARG A 15 -8.21 6.67 10.00
C ARG A 15 -8.50 5.34 9.31
N GLN A 16 -7.47 4.73 8.71
CA GLN A 16 -7.64 3.43 8.05
C GLN A 16 -8.05 2.35 9.06
N VAL A 17 -7.45 2.33 10.24
CA VAL A 17 -7.85 1.41 11.31
C VAL A 17 -9.31 1.58 11.70
N SER A 18 -9.80 2.83 11.83
CA SER A 18 -11.21 3.09 12.12
C SER A 18 -12.13 2.55 11.03
N VAL A 19 -11.75 2.70 9.76
CA VAL A 19 -12.50 2.13 8.64
C VAL A 19 -12.57 0.61 8.73
N GLU A 20 -11.43 -0.06 9.03
CA GLU A 20 -11.41 -1.53 9.16
C GLU A 20 -12.26 -2.02 10.35
N VAL A 21 -12.25 -1.30 11.46
CA VAL A 21 -13.10 -1.62 12.63
C VAL A 21 -14.58 -1.58 12.26
N ASP A 22 -15.00 -0.53 11.53
CA ASP A 22 -16.38 -0.38 11.07
C ASP A 22 -16.76 -1.44 10.02
N ASP A 23 -15.92 -1.67 9.02
CA ASP A 23 -16.17 -2.63 7.93
C ASP A 23 -16.22 -4.08 8.42
N LEU A 24 -15.40 -4.42 9.41
CA LEU A 24 -15.41 -5.75 10.03
C LEU A 24 -16.52 -5.90 11.07
N GLY A 25 -17.11 -4.81 11.54
CA GLY A 25 -18.17 -4.81 12.56
C GLY A 25 -17.66 -5.27 13.91
N VAL A 26 -16.46 -4.85 14.31
CA VAL A 26 -15.81 -5.22 15.58
C VAL A 26 -15.85 -4.05 16.57
N ALA A 27 -15.69 -4.34 17.86
CA ALA A 27 -15.80 -3.31 18.90
C ALA A 27 -14.56 -2.42 19.02
N ALA A 28 -13.37 -2.98 18.74
CA ALA A 28 -12.10 -2.27 18.88
C ALA A 28 -11.03 -2.92 17.97
N ALA A 29 -10.00 -2.15 17.65
CA ALA A 29 -8.87 -2.62 16.85
C ALA A 29 -7.92 -3.50 17.67
N ASN A 30 -7.40 -4.55 17.05
CA ASN A 30 -6.32 -5.39 17.55
C ASN A 30 -5.13 -5.38 16.59
N LEU A 31 -4.09 -6.16 16.90
CA LEU A 31 -2.89 -6.28 16.05
C LEU A 31 -3.23 -6.69 14.61
N ASP A 32 -4.13 -7.65 14.45
CA ASP A 32 -4.47 -8.23 13.15
C ASP A 32 -5.24 -7.24 12.28
N ILE A 33 -6.14 -6.45 12.88
CA ILE A 33 -6.85 -5.35 12.20
C ILE A 33 -5.87 -4.22 11.83
N TYR A 34 -4.93 -3.91 12.72
CA TYR A 34 -3.89 -2.92 12.44
C TYR A 34 -2.99 -3.36 11.26
N PHE A 35 -2.67 -4.64 11.19
CA PHE A 35 -1.95 -5.22 10.08
C PHE A 35 -2.74 -5.14 8.77
N LEU A 36 -4.04 -5.48 8.78
CA LEU A 36 -4.91 -5.32 7.62
C LEU A 36 -4.96 -3.85 7.15
N ALA A 37 -5.13 -2.91 8.08
CA ALA A 37 -5.14 -1.48 7.77
C ALA A 37 -3.83 -1.04 7.09
N TYR A 38 -2.68 -1.52 7.59
CA TYR A 38 -1.39 -1.28 6.97
C TYR A 38 -1.32 -1.86 5.55
N LEU A 39 -1.65 -3.14 5.38
CA LEU A 39 -1.63 -3.79 4.08
C LEU A 39 -2.55 -3.07 3.08
N ARG A 40 -3.77 -2.73 3.49
CA ARG A 40 -4.75 -2.05 2.63
C ARG A 40 -4.27 -0.67 2.21
N ARG A 41 -3.69 0.10 3.14
CA ARG A 41 -3.11 1.39 2.83
C ARG A 41 -1.95 1.29 1.84
N MET A 42 -1.10 0.29 1.98
CA MET A 42 0.09 0.08 1.14
C MET A 42 -0.20 -0.74 -0.10
N SER A 43 -1.40 -1.33 -0.20
CA SER A 43 -1.79 -2.16 -1.33
C SER A 43 -2.19 -1.32 -2.53
N ARG A 44 -2.07 -1.95 -3.69
CA ARG A 44 -2.66 -1.45 -4.93
C ARG A 44 -3.41 -2.57 -5.61
N PHE A 45 -4.60 -2.24 -6.09
CA PHE A 45 -5.48 -3.23 -6.71
C PHE A 45 -5.71 -4.48 -5.87
N GLY A 46 -5.72 -4.33 -4.53
CA GLY A 46 -5.94 -5.43 -3.60
C GLY A 46 -4.69 -6.25 -3.26
N TYR A 47 -3.50 -5.90 -3.77
CA TYR A 47 -2.26 -6.60 -3.46
C TYR A 47 -1.24 -5.70 -2.78
N PHE A 48 -0.64 -6.20 -1.69
CA PHE A 48 0.55 -5.62 -1.09
C PHE A 48 1.78 -6.32 -1.67
N THR A 49 2.74 -5.54 -2.18
CA THR A 49 3.98 -6.09 -2.74
C THR A 49 5.18 -5.30 -2.25
N PHE A 50 6.18 -5.97 -1.70
CA PHE A 50 7.46 -5.39 -1.32
C PHE A 50 8.57 -6.44 -1.47
N GLY A 51 9.43 -6.28 -2.45
CA GLY A 51 10.47 -7.27 -2.75
C GLY A 51 9.88 -8.66 -2.98
N PRO A 52 10.32 -9.65 -2.20
CA PRO A 52 9.80 -11.02 -2.29
C PRO A 52 8.39 -11.19 -1.70
N ILE A 53 7.88 -10.19 -0.97
CA ILE A 53 6.57 -10.24 -0.34
C ILE A 53 5.49 -9.93 -1.37
N HIS A 54 4.50 -10.82 -1.48
CA HIS A 54 3.29 -10.61 -2.27
C HIS A 54 2.08 -11.14 -1.51
N ILE A 55 1.19 -10.25 -1.07
CA ILE A 55 0.04 -10.57 -0.22
C ILE A 55 -1.24 -10.09 -0.91
N ASP A 56 -2.19 -10.99 -1.11
CA ASP A 56 -3.57 -10.65 -1.47
C ASP A 56 -4.31 -10.16 -0.21
N VAL A 57 -4.65 -8.88 -0.20
CA VAL A 57 -5.29 -8.23 0.96
C VAL A 57 -6.72 -8.75 1.17
N GLY A 58 -7.40 -9.15 0.09
CA GLY A 58 -8.72 -9.76 0.19
C GLY A 58 -8.72 -11.07 0.95
N VAL A 59 -7.68 -11.89 0.76
CA VAL A 59 -7.51 -13.13 1.54
C VAL A 59 -7.32 -12.83 3.03
N ILE A 60 -6.54 -11.81 3.36
CA ILE A 60 -6.33 -11.38 4.76
C ILE A 60 -7.65 -10.90 5.38
N GLU A 61 -8.41 -10.09 4.65
CA GLU A 61 -9.73 -9.63 5.09
C GLU A 61 -10.69 -10.80 5.32
N ASP A 62 -10.75 -11.76 4.40
CA ASP A 62 -11.60 -12.94 4.53
C ASP A 62 -11.23 -13.80 5.75
N ILE A 63 -9.96 -13.94 6.05
CA ILE A 63 -9.49 -14.60 7.28
C ILE A 63 -10.03 -13.87 8.50
N LEU A 64 -9.87 -12.54 8.56
CA LEU A 64 -10.34 -11.74 9.69
C LEU A 64 -11.85 -11.79 9.85
N ARG A 65 -12.62 -11.70 8.76
CA ARG A 65 -14.09 -11.82 8.81
C ARG A 65 -14.57 -13.14 9.41
N ARG A 66 -13.78 -14.21 9.26
CA ARG A 66 -14.11 -15.56 9.79
C ARG A 66 -13.61 -15.77 11.22
N THR A 67 -12.51 -15.14 11.60
CA THR A 67 -11.82 -15.42 12.87
C THR A 67 -12.08 -14.38 13.97
N THR A 68 -12.48 -13.17 13.60
CA THR A 68 -12.70 -12.10 14.57
C THR A 68 -14.14 -12.08 15.04
N ALA A 69 -14.34 -12.03 16.35
CA ALA A 69 -15.68 -11.92 16.95
C ALA A 69 -16.29 -10.55 16.60
N LYS A 70 -17.52 -10.58 16.08
CA LYS A 70 -18.28 -9.37 15.82
C LYS A 70 -18.70 -8.70 17.12
N ALA A 71 -18.79 -7.39 17.12
CA ALA A 71 -19.35 -6.64 18.21
C ALA A 71 -20.81 -7.07 18.50
N PRO A 72 -21.25 -7.14 19.75
CA PRO A 72 -22.63 -7.38 20.09
C PRO A 72 -23.57 -6.34 19.44
N PRO A 73 -24.79 -6.69 19.06
CA PRO A 73 -25.75 -5.75 18.50
C PRO A 73 -25.93 -4.51 19.41
N GLY A 74 -25.83 -3.33 18.82
CA GLY A 74 -25.93 -2.06 19.56
C GLY A 74 -24.65 -1.56 20.19
N THR A 75 -23.54 -2.29 20.10
CA THR A 75 -22.23 -1.80 20.51
C THR A 75 -21.73 -0.76 19.50
N GLN A 76 -21.45 0.46 19.96
CA GLN A 76 -20.75 1.43 19.12
C GLN A 76 -19.26 1.10 19.11
N PRO A 77 -18.60 1.07 17.93
CA PRO A 77 -17.16 0.91 17.84
C PRO A 77 -16.46 2.00 18.67
N THR A 78 -15.55 1.61 19.52
CA THR A 78 -14.84 2.59 20.38
C THR A 78 -13.77 3.35 19.62
N HIS A 79 -13.45 2.97 18.37
CA HIS A 79 -12.29 3.45 17.58
C HIS A 79 -10.99 3.43 18.39
N GLY A 80 -10.97 2.63 19.46
CA GLY A 80 -9.82 2.39 20.32
C GLY A 80 -9.17 1.05 20.09
N TRP A 81 -8.18 0.75 20.91
CA TRP A 81 -7.46 -0.52 20.90
C TRP A 81 -8.14 -1.52 21.83
N SER A 82 -8.15 -2.79 21.43
CA SER A 82 -8.60 -3.87 22.31
C SER A 82 -7.62 -4.02 23.48
N GLU A 83 -8.09 -4.50 24.61
CA GLU A 83 -7.26 -4.75 25.80
C GLU A 83 -6.10 -5.73 25.54
N GLU A 84 -6.25 -6.60 24.53
CA GLU A 84 -5.23 -7.58 24.13
C GLU A 84 -4.12 -6.97 23.28
N PHE A 85 -4.33 -5.76 22.72
CA PHE A 85 -3.35 -5.10 21.86
C PHE A 85 -2.63 -3.98 22.61
N ASP A 86 -1.43 -4.26 23.07
CA ASP A 86 -0.54 -3.27 23.66
C ASP A 86 0.04 -2.36 22.56
N PHE A 87 -0.63 -1.25 22.31
CA PHE A 87 -0.17 -0.24 21.36
C PHE A 87 1.12 0.46 21.82
N VAL A 88 1.38 0.51 23.11
CA VAL A 88 2.62 1.08 23.65
C VAL A 88 3.81 0.18 23.31
N ASP A 89 3.68 -1.14 23.53
CA ASP A 89 4.71 -2.12 23.12
C ASP A 89 4.94 -2.06 21.61
N TYR A 90 3.87 -2.03 20.81
CA TYR A 90 4.00 -1.87 19.35
C TYR A 90 4.78 -0.60 18.97
N SER A 91 4.43 0.53 19.58
CA SER A 91 5.07 1.82 19.31
C SER A 91 6.55 1.82 19.69
N GLN A 92 6.92 1.18 20.80
CA GLN A 92 8.31 1.01 21.22
C GLN A 92 9.10 0.16 20.21
N ARG A 93 8.51 -0.92 19.71
CA ARG A 93 9.11 -1.76 18.66
C ARG A 93 9.31 -0.98 17.35
N LEU A 94 8.32 -0.21 16.95
CA LEU A 94 8.39 0.66 15.78
C LEU A 94 9.54 1.68 15.92
N MET A 95 9.67 2.30 17.08
CA MET A 95 10.77 3.25 17.36
C MET A 95 12.13 2.55 17.38
N ALA A 96 12.21 1.31 17.84
CA ALA A 96 13.43 0.51 17.78
C ALA A 96 13.85 0.21 16.32
N GLU A 97 12.89 -0.04 15.42
CA GLU A 97 13.18 -0.20 13.99
C GLU A 97 13.73 1.10 13.37
N VAL A 98 13.14 2.24 13.71
CA VAL A 98 13.64 3.56 13.27
C VAL A 98 15.11 3.78 13.74
N GLN A 99 15.41 3.47 15.00
CA GLN A 99 16.76 3.59 15.53
C GLN A 99 17.75 2.64 14.81
N ARG A 100 17.34 1.38 14.58
CA ARG A 100 18.15 0.37 13.90
C ARG A 100 18.47 0.76 12.46
N SER A 101 17.53 1.35 11.76
CA SER A 101 17.70 1.80 10.37
C SER A 101 18.60 3.01 10.22
N GLY A 102 18.86 3.76 11.29
CA GLY A 102 19.56 5.04 11.27
C GLY A 102 18.79 6.17 10.57
N ARG A 103 17.55 5.94 10.19
CA ARG A 103 16.70 6.94 9.55
C ARG A 103 16.10 7.89 10.60
N ARG A 104 15.83 9.13 10.20
CA ARG A 104 15.28 10.15 11.10
C ARG A 104 13.75 10.23 11.11
N ARG A 105 13.08 9.49 10.26
CA ARG A 105 11.63 9.54 10.09
C ARG A 105 11.06 8.13 10.04
N ILE A 106 9.87 7.97 10.58
CA ILE A 106 9.07 6.76 10.42
C ILE A 106 8.60 6.72 8.95
N ASP A 107 8.81 5.58 8.30
CA ASP A 107 8.33 5.29 6.95
C ASP A 107 7.66 3.90 6.90
N GLU A 108 7.16 3.55 5.74
CA GLU A 108 6.42 2.32 5.50
C GLU A 108 7.26 1.07 5.82
N LEU A 109 8.56 1.12 5.58
CA LEU A 109 9.47 0.00 5.84
C LEU A 109 9.56 -0.30 7.33
N HIS A 110 9.56 0.72 8.20
CA HIS A 110 9.60 0.52 9.65
C HIS A 110 8.35 -0.21 10.16
N TYR A 111 7.17 0.13 9.61
CA TYR A 111 5.93 -0.60 9.93
C TYR A 111 6.02 -2.05 9.46
N LEU A 112 6.46 -2.29 8.22
CA LEU A 112 6.62 -3.64 7.68
C LEU A 112 7.53 -4.50 8.56
N LEU A 113 8.73 -4.01 8.88
CA LEU A 113 9.70 -4.70 9.71
C LEU A 113 9.17 -4.94 11.13
N THR A 114 8.43 -3.96 11.69
CA THR A 114 7.79 -4.13 13.00
C THR A 114 6.79 -5.28 12.97
N PHE A 115 5.91 -5.35 11.97
CA PHE A 115 4.98 -6.48 11.82
C PHE A 115 5.69 -7.81 11.62
N MET A 116 6.76 -7.86 10.83
CA MET A 116 7.54 -9.08 10.60
C MET A 116 8.23 -9.61 11.86
N ARG A 117 8.62 -8.72 12.77
CA ARG A 117 9.30 -9.09 14.03
C ARG A 117 8.34 -9.34 15.20
N ILE A 118 7.05 -9.19 15.00
CA ILE A 118 6.06 -9.57 16.00
C ILE A 118 5.81 -11.08 15.94
N ASP A 119 6.06 -11.76 17.05
CA ASP A 119 5.96 -13.21 17.16
C ASP A 119 4.55 -13.67 17.61
N ARG A 120 3.50 -13.03 17.09
CA ARG A 120 2.09 -13.36 17.39
C ARG A 120 1.15 -12.86 16.30
N GLY A 121 -0.09 -13.34 16.36
CA GLY A 121 -1.19 -12.90 15.51
C GLY A 121 -1.05 -13.26 14.04
N LEU A 122 -1.83 -12.61 13.22
CA LEU A 122 -1.87 -12.81 11.79
C LEU A 122 -0.54 -12.44 11.09
N PRO A 123 0.16 -11.36 11.47
CA PRO A 123 1.46 -11.03 10.87
C PRO A 123 2.45 -12.20 10.94
N LYS A 124 2.61 -12.83 12.13
CA LYS A 124 3.50 -13.98 12.29
C LYS A 124 3.15 -15.12 11.33
N ARG A 125 1.85 -15.44 11.20
CA ARG A 125 1.41 -16.52 10.32
C ARG A 125 1.69 -16.22 8.87
N VAL A 126 1.34 -15.02 8.41
CA VAL A 126 1.50 -14.59 7.01
C VAL A 126 2.97 -14.59 6.61
N PHE A 127 3.84 -13.94 7.38
CA PHE A 127 5.28 -13.90 7.04
C PHE A 127 5.96 -15.26 7.24
N GLY A 128 5.51 -16.09 8.19
CA GLY A 128 5.98 -17.45 8.37
C GLY A 128 5.62 -18.34 7.16
N GLU A 129 4.42 -18.23 6.62
CA GLU A 129 4.00 -18.96 5.40
C GLU A 129 4.74 -18.49 4.15
N LEU A 130 5.04 -17.19 4.04
CA LEU A 130 5.83 -16.64 2.94
C LEU A 130 7.31 -17.05 3.03
N GLY A 131 7.81 -17.42 4.19
CA GLY A 131 9.21 -17.81 4.40
C GLY A 131 10.19 -16.67 4.18
N VAL A 132 9.76 -15.41 4.28
CA VAL A 132 10.58 -14.21 4.09
C VAL A 132 11.04 -13.67 5.43
N SER A 133 12.35 -13.44 5.58
CA SER A 133 12.93 -12.86 6.78
C SER A 133 12.95 -11.32 6.76
N PRO A 134 12.96 -10.66 7.93
CA PRO A 134 13.15 -9.21 8.01
C PRO A 134 14.48 -8.75 7.39
N GLU A 135 15.52 -9.57 7.49
CA GLU A 135 16.85 -9.28 6.96
C GLU A 135 16.88 -9.23 5.43
N GLU A 136 16.14 -10.13 4.77
CA GLU A 136 15.96 -10.11 3.31
C GLU A 136 15.23 -8.85 2.85
N VAL A 137 14.23 -8.40 3.62
CA VAL A 137 13.49 -7.15 3.34
C VAL A 137 14.38 -5.92 3.54
N GLU A 138 15.19 -5.90 4.60
CA GLU A 138 16.16 -4.82 4.82
C GLU A 138 17.20 -4.75 3.70
N GLU A 139 17.72 -5.90 3.27
CA GLU A 139 18.69 -5.95 2.17
C GLU A 139 18.08 -5.47 0.86
N TYR A 140 16.86 -5.91 0.54
CA TYR A 140 16.11 -5.43 -0.61
C TYR A 140 15.93 -3.91 -0.58
N ALA A 141 15.53 -3.37 0.56
CA ALA A 141 15.39 -1.92 0.74
C ALA A 141 16.72 -1.16 0.62
N ARG A 142 17.84 -1.76 1.09
CA ARG A 142 19.18 -1.17 1.04
C ARG A 142 19.73 -1.11 -0.39
N GLN A 143 19.40 -2.07 -1.22
CA GLN A 143 19.79 -2.10 -2.64
C GLN A 143 19.11 -1.00 -3.47
N GLY A 144 18.35 -0.11 -2.83
CA GLY A 144 17.62 0.97 -3.51
C GLY A 144 16.45 0.46 -4.35
N MET A 145 16.13 -0.82 -4.22
CA MET A 145 14.90 -1.39 -4.71
C MET A 145 13.80 -0.93 -3.74
N SER A 146 13.54 0.37 -3.77
CA SER A 146 12.34 0.95 -3.16
C SER A 146 11.16 0.08 -3.55
N THR A 147 10.17 -0.01 -2.65
CA THR A 147 8.84 -0.58 -2.96
C THR A 147 8.63 -0.53 -4.46
N PRO A 148 8.27 -1.63 -5.15
CA PRO A 148 7.94 -1.56 -6.56
C PRO A 148 7.12 -0.29 -6.71
N GLN A 149 7.60 0.65 -7.53
CA GLN A 149 6.88 1.92 -7.70
C GLN A 149 5.42 1.53 -7.81
N PRO A 150 4.54 2.13 -7.05
CA PRO A 150 3.16 1.72 -6.98
C PRO A 150 2.78 1.35 -8.39
N LEU A 151 2.24 0.12 -8.62
CA LEU A 151 1.83 -0.31 -9.96
C LEU A 151 1.08 0.87 -10.55
N GLU A 152 1.76 1.62 -11.43
CA GLU A 152 1.21 2.85 -11.98
C GLU A 152 -0.16 2.49 -12.51
N LYS A 153 -1.14 3.36 -12.26
CA LYS A 153 -2.48 3.13 -12.79
C LYS A 153 -2.32 2.73 -14.25
N LEU A 154 -2.81 1.56 -14.59
CA LEU A 154 -2.77 1.05 -15.93
C LEU A 154 -4.03 1.50 -16.66
N TYR A 155 -3.86 2.29 -17.68
CA TYR A 155 -4.94 2.78 -18.53
C TYR A 155 -5.09 1.88 -19.75
N SER A 156 -6.31 1.57 -20.12
CA SER A 156 -6.61 1.14 -21.48
C SER A 156 -6.42 2.31 -22.47
N PRO A 157 -6.30 2.08 -23.77
CA PRO A 157 -6.27 3.17 -24.73
C PRO A 157 -7.49 4.10 -24.66
N GLU A 158 -8.65 3.57 -24.28
CA GLU A 158 -9.91 4.30 -24.09
C GLU A 158 -9.84 5.21 -22.85
N GLU A 159 -9.41 4.68 -21.70
CA GLU A 159 -9.24 5.45 -20.46
C GLU A 159 -8.13 6.50 -20.60
N ALA A 160 -7.07 6.20 -21.34
CA ALA A 160 -6.01 7.16 -21.65
C ALA A 160 -6.51 8.33 -22.51
N ALA A 161 -7.36 8.04 -23.48
CA ALA A 161 -7.98 9.04 -24.33
C ALA A 161 -8.91 9.96 -23.53
N GLU A 162 -9.71 9.39 -22.63
CA GLU A 162 -10.57 10.15 -21.72
C GLU A 162 -9.73 11.03 -20.77
N TYR A 163 -8.68 10.47 -20.17
CA TYR A 163 -7.79 11.20 -19.26
C TYR A 163 -7.12 12.41 -19.93
N LEU A 164 -6.65 12.23 -21.19
CA LEU A 164 -5.99 13.30 -21.96
C LEU A 164 -6.97 14.20 -22.72
N ASN A 165 -8.28 13.90 -22.65
CA ASN A 165 -9.34 14.59 -23.39
C ASN A 165 -9.07 14.67 -24.91
N ILE A 166 -8.64 13.52 -25.49
CA ILE A 166 -8.35 13.37 -26.92
C ILE A 166 -9.09 12.16 -27.49
N HIS A 167 -9.10 12.04 -28.83
CA HIS A 167 -9.74 10.89 -29.45
C HIS A 167 -8.92 9.60 -29.31
N VAL A 168 -9.55 8.47 -29.01
CA VAL A 168 -8.89 7.16 -28.82
C VAL A 168 -8.00 6.73 -30.01
N GLN A 169 -8.36 7.14 -31.22
CA GLN A 169 -7.53 6.86 -32.41
C GLN A 169 -6.16 7.56 -32.35
N THR A 170 -6.08 8.73 -31.72
CA THR A 170 -4.82 9.44 -31.49
C THR A 170 -3.92 8.65 -30.53
N VAL A 171 -4.47 8.17 -29.42
CA VAL A 171 -3.74 7.29 -28.47
C VAL A 171 -3.23 6.05 -29.20
N ARG A 172 -4.08 5.39 -29.99
CA ARG A 172 -3.69 4.21 -30.75
C ARG A 172 -2.66 4.50 -31.84
N ALA A 173 -2.70 5.70 -32.41
CA ALA A 173 -1.68 6.15 -33.37
C ALA A 173 -0.33 6.34 -32.67
N TRP A 174 -0.30 6.99 -31.50
CA TRP A 174 0.92 7.18 -30.70
C TRP A 174 1.53 5.83 -30.24
N ILE A 175 0.69 4.86 -29.88
CA ILE A 175 1.19 3.51 -29.55
C ILE A 175 1.82 2.85 -30.79
N ARG A 176 1.22 2.96 -31.96
CA ARG A 176 1.76 2.38 -33.20
C ARG A 176 3.03 3.06 -33.68
N SER A 177 3.14 4.37 -33.50
CA SER A 177 4.36 5.13 -33.85
C SER A 177 5.49 4.96 -32.83
N GLY A 178 5.19 4.38 -31.64
CA GLY A 178 6.14 4.27 -30.54
C GLY A 178 6.30 5.54 -29.71
N SER A 179 5.53 6.61 -30.02
CA SER A 179 5.54 7.85 -29.25
C SER A 179 4.93 7.67 -27.85
N LEU A 180 4.03 6.72 -27.68
CA LEU A 180 3.46 6.32 -26.41
C LEU A 180 3.74 4.85 -26.13
N ARG A 181 4.44 4.55 -25.05
CA ARG A 181 4.73 3.18 -24.65
C ARG A 181 3.47 2.50 -24.10
N ALA A 182 3.21 1.29 -24.58
CA ALA A 182 2.15 0.44 -24.07
C ALA A 182 2.67 -0.99 -23.90
N ARG A 183 2.11 -1.71 -22.93
CA ARG A 183 2.47 -3.09 -22.58
C ARG A 183 1.26 -4.00 -22.80
N ARG A 184 1.51 -5.28 -23.10
CA ARG A 184 0.45 -6.30 -23.12
C ARG A 184 0.45 -7.08 -21.82
N LEU A 185 -0.74 -7.32 -21.28
CA LEU A 185 -0.90 -8.29 -20.20
C LEU A 185 -0.59 -9.70 -20.76
N ALA A 186 0.21 -10.46 -20.01
CA ALA A 186 0.54 -11.84 -20.38
C ALA A 186 -0.75 -12.65 -20.62
N GLY A 187 -0.83 -13.33 -21.76
CA GLY A 187 -2.01 -14.12 -22.14
C GLY A 187 -3.23 -13.32 -22.64
N GLN A 188 -3.17 -11.99 -22.71
CA GLN A 188 -4.26 -11.15 -23.18
C GLN A 188 -3.84 -10.26 -24.37
N ARG A 189 -4.79 -9.94 -25.26
CA ARG A 189 -4.55 -8.97 -26.35
C ARG A 189 -4.68 -7.50 -25.89
N ALA A 190 -5.10 -7.28 -24.66
CA ALA A 190 -5.36 -5.96 -24.10
C ALA A 190 -4.06 -5.18 -23.90
N LEU A 191 -4.01 -3.96 -24.43
CA LEU A 191 -2.93 -3.01 -24.19
C LEU A 191 -3.16 -2.27 -22.86
N ARG A 192 -2.06 -1.97 -22.16
CA ARG A 192 -2.04 -1.17 -20.94
C ARG A 192 -0.95 -0.13 -21.02
N ILE A 193 -1.25 1.07 -20.59
CA ILE A 193 -0.41 2.26 -20.59
C ILE A 193 -0.23 2.68 -19.15
N THR A 194 0.99 2.96 -18.72
CA THR A 194 1.25 3.43 -17.35
C THR A 194 0.99 4.94 -17.23
N ALA A 195 0.74 5.42 -16.01
CA ALA A 195 0.56 6.87 -15.78
C ALA A 195 1.82 7.66 -16.17
N SER A 196 3.02 7.12 -15.93
CA SER A 196 4.28 7.75 -16.32
C SER A 196 4.46 7.82 -17.84
N ASP A 197 4.06 6.75 -18.55
CA ASP A 197 4.09 6.76 -20.02
C ASP A 197 3.12 7.81 -20.58
N LEU A 198 1.95 8.04 -19.93
CA LEU A 198 1.02 9.13 -20.33
C LEU A 198 1.60 10.52 -20.05
N GLN A 199 2.30 10.70 -18.93
CA GLN A 199 2.96 11.97 -18.63
C GLN A 199 4.10 12.29 -19.60
N SER A 200 4.78 11.26 -20.11
CA SER A 200 5.90 11.44 -21.04
C SER A 200 5.50 12.00 -22.42
N VAL A 201 4.22 11.95 -22.78
CA VAL A 201 3.71 12.55 -24.03
C VAL A 201 3.20 13.98 -23.85
N LEU A 202 3.21 14.50 -22.60
CA LEU A 202 2.89 15.90 -22.30
C LEU A 202 4.18 16.72 -22.31
N GLU A 203 4.34 17.53 -23.32
CA GLU A 203 5.45 18.51 -23.40
C GLU A 203 5.08 19.78 -22.62
N PRO A 204 5.97 20.28 -21.74
CA PRO A 204 5.72 21.57 -21.11
C PRO A 204 5.78 22.68 -22.18
N VAL A 205 4.70 23.44 -22.32
CA VAL A 205 4.72 24.66 -23.11
C VAL A 205 5.40 25.74 -22.26
N LEU A 206 6.63 26.09 -22.61
CA LEU A 206 7.30 27.26 -22.04
C LEU A 206 6.63 28.50 -22.61
N PRO A 207 6.28 29.50 -21.78
CA PRO A 207 5.83 30.78 -22.32
C PRO A 207 6.98 31.38 -23.14
N ASP A 208 6.68 31.79 -24.37
CA ASP A 208 7.62 32.50 -25.20
C ASP A 208 8.10 33.72 -24.42
N GLU A 209 9.42 33.86 -24.25
CA GLU A 209 10.02 35.10 -23.75
C GLU A 209 9.81 36.17 -24.82
N GLU A 210 8.89 37.13 -24.56
CA GLU A 210 8.78 38.38 -25.31
C GLU A 210 9.90 39.36 -24.89
#